data_f562a6b6e1581cd6c322c6553efa6116
#
_entry.id   f562a6b6e1581cd6c322c6553efa6116
#
_cell.length_a   1.000
_cell.length_b   1.000
_cell.length_c   1.000
_cell.angle_alpha   90.00
_cell.angle_beta   90.00
_cell.angle_gamma   90.00
#
_symmetry.space_group_name_H-M   'P 1'
#
loop_
_entity.id
_entity.type
_entity.pdbx_description
1 polymer ?
#
loop_
_entity_poly.entity_id
_entity_poly.type
_entity_poly.pdbx_seq_one_letter_code
_entity_poly.pdbx_strand_id
1 'polypeptide(L)'
;VMEKAHAYVEHWREAYRDNTGLLLFGDVGTGKSFFAGCIANALLDRDVPVLMTNFPSILNRLTGVFAEDRATFIASLDDYRLLVIDALGVGRSTEYAMEQMFAVIDSRYRSKKPLIVTINLKLEEIKNPPDLAHARIYDRILERCAPVLFTGKNFREEGARATKAAAKEIVSKG
;
A
#
# COMPACT_ATOMS: atom_id res chain seq x y z
N VAL A 1 2.93 15.51 8.64
CA VAL A 1 2.59 14.24 7.99
C VAL A 1 1.28 13.69 8.54
N MET A 2 1.12 13.60 9.85
CA MET A 2 -0.12 13.10 10.48
C MET A 2 -1.35 13.99 10.21
N GLU A 3 -1.16 15.27 10.00
CA GLU A 3 -2.22 16.20 9.60
C GLU A 3 -2.88 15.79 8.28
N LYS A 4 -2.09 15.26 7.32
CA LYS A 4 -2.61 14.76 6.04
C LYS A 4 -3.44 13.49 6.21
N ALA A 5 -3.02 12.58 7.12
CA ALA A 5 -3.80 11.39 7.44
C ALA A 5 -5.14 11.78 8.06
N HIS A 6 -5.12 12.70 9.03
CA HIS A 6 -6.31 13.21 9.68
C HIS A 6 -7.25 13.89 8.68
N ALA A 7 -6.72 14.74 7.80
CA ALA A 7 -7.50 15.40 6.75
C ALA A 7 -8.16 14.39 5.80
N TYR A 8 -7.47 13.35 5.39
CA TYR A 8 -8.03 12.30 4.53
C TYR A 8 -9.21 11.59 5.21
N VAL A 9 -9.07 11.25 6.49
CA VAL A 9 -10.13 10.61 7.27
C VAL A 9 -11.33 11.54 7.45
N GLU A 10 -11.11 12.82 7.80
CA GLU A 10 -12.19 13.80 7.96
C GLU A 10 -12.96 14.06 6.66
N HIS A 11 -12.28 14.00 5.51
CA HIS A 11 -12.88 14.19 4.18
C HIS A 11 -13.15 12.86 3.45
N TRP A 12 -13.27 11.76 4.20
CA TRP A 12 -13.48 10.44 3.64
C TRP A 12 -14.68 10.34 2.70
N ARG A 13 -15.81 10.98 3.05
CA ARG A 13 -17.01 10.95 2.19
C ARG A 13 -16.74 11.51 0.79
N GLU A 14 -15.97 12.57 0.71
CA GLU A 14 -15.58 13.19 -0.57
C GLU A 14 -14.59 12.28 -1.32
N ALA A 15 -13.59 11.74 -0.63
CA ALA A 15 -12.64 10.82 -1.21
C ALA A 15 -13.32 9.57 -1.78
N TYR A 16 -14.26 9.01 -1.04
CA TYR A 16 -15.03 7.85 -1.49
C TYR A 16 -15.90 8.18 -2.71
N ARG A 17 -16.61 9.29 -2.66
CA ARG A 17 -17.47 9.75 -3.77
C ARG A 17 -16.66 9.97 -5.05
N ASP A 18 -15.50 10.61 -4.92
CA ASP A 18 -14.68 11.02 -6.06
C ASP A 18 -13.62 9.96 -6.43
N ASN A 19 -13.61 8.82 -5.76
CA ASN A 19 -12.61 7.76 -5.94
C ASN A 19 -11.17 8.29 -5.84
N THR A 20 -10.88 9.03 -4.77
CA THR A 20 -9.55 9.59 -4.54
C THR A 20 -8.78 8.71 -3.56
N GLY A 21 -7.75 8.03 -4.06
CA GLY A 21 -6.80 7.26 -3.28
C GLY A 21 -5.52 8.03 -2.98
N LEU A 22 -4.56 7.35 -2.36
CA LEU A 22 -3.25 7.89 -2.05
C LEU A 22 -2.14 6.95 -2.53
N LEU A 23 -1.10 7.51 -3.12
CA LEU A 23 0.14 6.81 -3.41
C LEU A 23 1.23 7.34 -2.47
N LEU A 24 1.59 6.53 -1.50
CA LEU A 24 2.62 6.85 -0.52
C LEU A 24 3.95 6.31 -1.04
N PHE A 25 4.85 7.20 -1.43
CA PHE A 25 6.10 6.81 -2.09
C PHE A 25 7.30 7.44 -1.40
N GLY A 26 8.47 6.91 -1.67
CA GLY A 26 9.74 7.38 -1.12
C GLY A 26 10.55 6.29 -0.46
N ASP A 27 11.55 6.68 0.32
CA ASP A 27 12.53 5.78 0.91
C ASP A 27 11.94 4.80 1.92
N VAL A 28 12.62 3.65 2.07
CA VAL A 28 12.25 2.62 3.06
C VAL A 28 12.33 3.18 4.47
N GLY A 29 11.38 2.79 5.32
CA GLY A 29 11.41 3.10 6.75
C GLY A 29 11.04 4.55 7.10
N THR A 30 10.44 5.28 6.19
CA THR A 30 10.03 6.69 6.38
C THR A 30 8.62 6.87 6.95
N GLY A 31 7.94 5.78 7.32
CA GLY A 31 6.64 5.82 7.97
C GLY A 31 5.42 5.65 7.04
N LYS A 32 5.60 5.23 5.79
CA LYS A 32 4.50 5.03 4.84
C LYS A 32 3.46 4.03 5.34
N SER A 33 3.91 2.85 5.78
CA SER A 33 3.03 1.79 6.31
C SER A 33 2.31 2.23 7.58
N PHE A 34 3.01 2.94 8.46
CA PHE A 34 2.41 3.49 9.68
C PHE A 34 1.32 4.51 9.36
N PHE A 35 1.59 5.41 8.43
CA PHE A 35 0.63 6.41 7.95
C PHE A 35 -0.64 5.75 7.37
N ALA A 36 -0.46 4.76 6.51
CA ALA A 36 -1.57 3.99 5.94
C ALA A 36 -2.37 3.25 7.02
N GLY A 37 -1.68 2.65 7.99
CA GLY A 37 -2.30 1.98 9.14
C GLY A 37 -3.11 2.92 10.02
N CYS A 38 -2.65 4.14 10.24
CA CYS A 38 -3.40 5.16 10.99
C CYS A 38 -4.71 5.52 10.28
N ILE A 39 -4.68 5.70 8.95
CA ILE A 39 -5.89 5.94 8.16
C ILE A 39 -6.85 4.76 8.26
N ALA A 40 -6.34 3.54 8.06
CA ALA A 40 -7.14 2.32 8.11
C ALA A 40 -7.83 2.16 9.47
N ASN A 41 -7.11 2.32 10.57
CA ASN A 41 -7.66 2.21 11.91
C ASN A 41 -8.70 3.28 12.21
N ALA A 42 -8.43 4.52 11.82
CA ALA A 42 -9.38 5.62 12.04
C ALA A 42 -10.70 5.42 11.27
N LEU A 43 -10.63 4.89 10.05
CA LEU A 43 -11.81 4.60 9.25
C LEU A 43 -12.58 3.38 9.79
N LEU A 44 -11.87 2.34 10.25
CA LEU A 44 -12.49 1.19 10.93
C LEU A 44 -13.25 1.63 12.18
N ASP A 45 -12.72 2.57 12.97
CA ASP A 45 -13.40 3.13 14.12
C ASP A 45 -14.67 3.91 13.76
N ARG A 46 -14.80 4.30 12.51
CA ARG A 46 -16.00 4.94 11.94
C ARG A 46 -16.90 3.97 11.18
N ASP A 47 -16.74 2.68 11.39
CA ASP A 47 -17.51 1.61 10.74
C ASP A 47 -17.35 1.57 9.20
N VAL A 48 -16.24 2.05 8.69
CA VAL A 48 -15.92 1.93 7.27
C VAL A 48 -15.19 0.60 7.03
N PRO A 49 -15.68 -0.27 6.15
CA PRO A 49 -14.97 -1.51 5.81
C PRO A 49 -13.64 -1.21 5.11
N VAL A 50 -12.54 -1.55 5.77
CA VAL A 50 -11.17 -1.37 5.25
C VAL A 50 -10.44 -2.71 5.28
N LEU A 51 -9.77 -3.03 4.20
CA LEU A 51 -8.79 -4.12 4.16
C LEU A 51 -7.40 -3.51 3.96
N MET A 52 -6.49 -3.80 4.87
CA MET A 52 -5.07 -3.52 4.71
C MET A 52 -4.31 -4.83 4.53
N THR A 53 -3.64 -4.96 3.41
CA THR A 53 -2.90 -6.15 3.02
C THR A 53 -1.60 -5.74 2.29
N ASN A 54 -0.86 -6.72 1.81
CA ASN A 54 0.30 -6.51 0.94
C ASN A 54 0.23 -7.44 -0.26
N PHE A 55 0.98 -7.12 -1.31
CA PHE A 55 0.91 -7.90 -2.53
C PHE A 55 1.41 -9.35 -2.36
N PRO A 56 2.50 -9.64 -1.61
CA PRO A 56 2.90 -11.02 -1.34
C PRO A 56 1.79 -11.88 -0.72
N SER A 57 1.02 -11.33 0.23
CA SER A 57 -0.11 -12.04 0.84
C SER A 57 -1.23 -12.30 -0.17
N ILE A 58 -1.54 -11.33 -1.03
CA ILE A 58 -2.51 -11.50 -2.12
C ILE A 58 -2.02 -12.59 -3.07
N LEU A 59 -0.77 -12.54 -3.48
CA LEU A 59 -0.18 -13.50 -4.41
C LEU A 59 -0.21 -14.93 -3.86
N ASN A 60 0.08 -15.10 -2.58
CA ASN A 60 -0.02 -16.41 -1.91
C ASN A 60 -1.43 -16.98 -1.95
N ARG A 61 -2.45 -16.14 -1.82
CA ARG A 61 -3.85 -16.56 -1.93
C ARG A 61 -4.24 -16.95 -3.35
N LEU A 62 -3.58 -16.39 -4.35
CA LEU A 62 -3.87 -16.64 -5.77
C LEU A 62 -3.09 -17.83 -6.33
N THR A 63 -1.97 -18.18 -5.73
CA THR A 63 -1.11 -19.26 -6.19
C THR A 63 -1.74 -20.63 -5.93
N GLY A 64 -1.77 -21.48 -6.94
CA GLY A 64 -2.25 -22.86 -6.84
C GLY A 64 -3.78 -23.03 -6.84
N VAL A 65 -4.54 -21.95 -7.04
CA VAL A 65 -6.00 -22.02 -7.18
C VAL A 65 -6.45 -21.93 -8.64
N PHE A 66 -7.66 -22.39 -8.92
CA PHE A 66 -8.22 -22.30 -10.27
C PHE A 66 -8.52 -20.85 -10.68
N ALA A 67 -8.57 -20.60 -11.99
CA ALA A 67 -8.81 -19.28 -12.54
C ALA A 67 -10.11 -18.62 -12.04
N GLU A 68 -11.17 -19.40 -11.90
CA GLU A 68 -12.46 -18.92 -11.38
C GLU A 68 -12.35 -18.47 -9.92
N ASP A 69 -11.63 -19.23 -9.10
CA ASP A 69 -11.40 -18.90 -7.68
C ASP A 69 -10.50 -17.67 -7.54
N ARG A 70 -9.51 -17.50 -8.44
CA ARG A 70 -8.70 -16.27 -8.47
C ARG A 70 -9.56 -15.04 -8.78
N ALA A 71 -10.42 -15.13 -9.78
CA ALA A 71 -11.31 -14.03 -10.17
C ALA A 71 -12.27 -13.67 -9.03
N THR A 72 -12.83 -14.66 -8.34
CA THR A 72 -13.71 -14.46 -7.19
C THR A 72 -12.97 -13.80 -6.03
N PHE A 73 -11.75 -14.25 -5.74
CA PHE A 73 -10.93 -13.64 -4.69
C PHE A 73 -10.59 -12.18 -5.00
N ILE A 74 -10.14 -11.88 -6.22
CA ILE A 74 -9.83 -10.51 -6.64
C ILE A 74 -11.07 -9.62 -6.54
N ALA A 75 -12.21 -10.10 -6.99
CA ALA A 75 -13.48 -9.37 -6.88
C ALA A 75 -13.87 -9.10 -5.41
N SER A 76 -13.57 -10.04 -4.49
CA SER A 76 -13.88 -9.89 -3.07
C SER A 76 -13.12 -8.74 -2.41
N LEU A 77 -11.96 -8.34 -2.95
CA LEU A 77 -11.22 -7.17 -2.46
C LEU A 77 -12.00 -5.87 -2.66
N ASP A 78 -12.91 -5.85 -3.63
CA ASP A 78 -13.74 -4.69 -3.94
C ASP A 78 -14.98 -4.56 -3.02
N ASP A 79 -15.21 -5.52 -2.14
CA ASP A 79 -16.23 -5.43 -1.09
C ASP A 79 -15.86 -4.41 0.00
N TYR A 80 -14.59 -4.09 0.13
CA TYR A 80 -14.11 -3.09 1.07
C TYR A 80 -14.18 -1.69 0.46
N ARG A 81 -14.63 -0.71 1.26
CA ARG A 81 -14.69 0.67 0.82
C ARG A 81 -13.32 1.30 0.62
N LEU A 82 -12.34 0.91 1.43
CA LEU A 82 -10.94 1.25 1.24
C LEU A 82 -10.11 -0.02 1.16
N LEU A 83 -9.26 -0.11 0.15
CA LEU A 83 -8.23 -1.14 0.02
C LEU A 83 -6.86 -0.49 0.20
N VAL A 84 -6.06 -1.01 1.12
CA VAL A 84 -4.67 -0.59 1.32
C VAL A 84 -3.76 -1.73 0.93
N ILE A 85 -2.91 -1.51 -0.08
CA ILE A 85 -1.87 -2.46 -0.49
C ILE A 85 -0.52 -1.91 -0.07
N ASP A 86 0.03 -2.46 1.00
CA ASP A 86 1.32 -2.06 1.53
C ASP A 86 2.46 -2.74 0.77
N ALA A 87 3.56 -2.02 0.60
CA ALA A 87 4.79 -2.51 -0.03
C ALA A 87 4.58 -3.14 -1.43
N LEU A 88 3.85 -2.42 -2.29
CA LEU A 88 3.68 -2.84 -3.68
C LEU A 88 5.05 -2.86 -4.38
N GLY A 89 5.33 -3.92 -5.15
CA GLY A 89 6.57 -4.06 -5.91
C GLY A 89 7.76 -4.60 -5.12
N VAL A 90 7.57 -5.09 -3.89
CA VAL A 90 8.61 -5.77 -3.12
C VAL A 90 8.80 -7.21 -3.62
N GLY A 91 10.06 -7.57 -3.91
CA GLY A 91 10.44 -8.92 -4.33
C GLY A 91 10.66 -9.06 -5.84
N ARG A 92 10.99 -10.30 -6.28
CA ARG A 92 11.19 -10.58 -7.70
C ARG A 92 9.86 -10.54 -8.45
N SER A 93 9.81 -9.70 -9.49
CA SER A 93 8.65 -9.62 -10.36
C SER A 93 8.71 -10.73 -11.41
N THR A 94 8.03 -11.85 -11.15
CA THR A 94 7.78 -12.85 -12.19
C THR A 94 6.67 -12.35 -13.12
N GLU A 95 6.61 -12.90 -14.32
CA GLU A 95 5.51 -12.59 -15.25
C GLU A 95 4.14 -12.87 -14.63
N TYR A 96 3.99 -14.01 -13.96
CA TYR A 96 2.78 -14.35 -13.23
C TYR A 96 2.42 -13.34 -12.16
N ALA A 97 3.40 -12.93 -11.33
CA ALA A 97 3.17 -11.94 -10.27
C ALA A 97 2.72 -10.60 -10.87
N MET A 98 3.32 -10.16 -11.97
CA MET A 98 2.95 -8.93 -12.66
C MET A 98 1.53 -8.99 -13.24
N GLU A 99 1.14 -10.13 -13.81
CA GLU A 99 -0.23 -10.34 -14.30
C GLU A 99 -1.25 -10.27 -13.16
N GLN A 100 -0.96 -10.90 -12.02
CA GLN A 100 -1.85 -10.85 -10.87
C GLN A 100 -1.92 -9.46 -10.24
N MET A 101 -0.80 -8.77 -10.14
CA MET A 101 -0.75 -7.38 -9.67
C MET A 101 -1.61 -6.48 -10.56
N PHE A 102 -1.47 -6.61 -11.86
CA PHE A 102 -2.31 -5.88 -12.82
C PHE A 102 -3.79 -6.20 -12.62
N ALA A 103 -4.15 -7.48 -12.49
CA ALA A 103 -5.53 -7.90 -12.29
C ALA A 103 -6.16 -7.28 -11.02
N VAL A 104 -5.41 -7.24 -9.92
CA VAL A 104 -5.86 -6.65 -8.67
C VAL A 104 -6.05 -5.13 -8.80
N ILE A 105 -5.06 -4.43 -9.33
CA ILE A 105 -5.11 -2.98 -9.51
C ILE A 105 -6.20 -2.58 -10.52
N ASP A 106 -6.31 -3.29 -11.63
CA ASP A 106 -7.33 -3.03 -12.64
C ASP A 106 -8.76 -3.28 -12.12
N SER A 107 -8.98 -4.36 -11.36
CA SER A 107 -10.26 -4.62 -10.72
C SER A 107 -10.64 -3.50 -9.76
N ARG A 108 -9.69 -3.07 -8.93
CA ARG A 108 -9.93 -1.96 -8.00
C ARG A 108 -10.21 -0.64 -8.73
N TYR A 109 -9.46 -0.36 -9.77
CA TYR A 109 -9.67 0.80 -10.64
C TYR A 109 -11.09 0.83 -11.23
N ARG A 110 -11.55 -0.30 -11.75
CA ARG A 110 -12.91 -0.42 -12.33
C ARG A 110 -14.02 -0.37 -11.28
N SER A 111 -13.74 -0.77 -10.05
CA SER A 111 -14.71 -0.71 -8.95
C SER A 111 -15.05 0.71 -8.54
N LYS A 112 -14.24 1.69 -8.93
CA LYS A 112 -14.35 3.10 -8.54
C LYS A 112 -14.33 3.31 -7.02
N LYS A 113 -13.66 2.43 -6.30
CA LYS A 113 -13.45 2.55 -4.85
C LYS A 113 -12.00 2.92 -4.53
N PRO A 114 -11.77 3.78 -3.53
CA PRO A 114 -10.43 4.28 -3.22
C PRO A 114 -9.41 3.20 -2.89
N LEU A 115 -8.18 3.44 -3.29
CA LEU A 115 -7.01 2.61 -3.09
C LEU A 115 -5.91 3.43 -2.43
N ILE A 116 -5.28 2.90 -1.40
CA ILE A 116 -4.02 3.42 -0.87
C ILE A 116 -2.93 2.41 -1.16
N VAL A 117 -1.85 2.87 -1.77
CA VAL A 117 -0.69 2.03 -2.10
C VAL A 117 0.55 2.65 -1.47
N THR A 118 1.39 1.83 -0.85
CA THR A 118 2.73 2.22 -0.44
C THR A 118 3.76 1.61 -1.37
N ILE A 119 4.77 2.36 -1.76
CA ILE A 119 5.81 1.91 -2.66
C ILE A 119 7.16 2.55 -2.32
N ASN A 120 8.24 1.77 -2.37
CA ASN A 120 9.60 2.22 -2.06
C ASN A 120 10.35 2.66 -3.32
N LEU A 121 9.71 3.50 -4.12
CA LEU A 121 10.28 4.06 -5.34
C LEU A 121 10.21 5.58 -5.30
N LYS A 122 11.07 6.21 -6.07
CA LYS A 122 10.98 7.65 -6.35
C LYS A 122 9.89 7.90 -7.39
N LEU A 123 9.33 9.11 -7.40
CA LEU A 123 8.30 9.47 -8.37
C LEU A 123 8.79 9.33 -9.82
N GLU A 124 10.05 9.65 -10.07
CA GLU A 124 10.67 9.49 -11.39
C GLU A 124 10.67 8.03 -11.86
N GLU A 125 10.92 7.08 -10.96
CA GLU A 125 10.89 5.66 -11.26
C GLU A 125 9.48 5.16 -11.56
N ILE A 126 8.49 5.73 -10.88
CA ILE A 126 7.07 5.42 -11.12
C ILE A 126 6.60 5.99 -12.46
N LYS A 127 7.05 7.20 -12.81
CA LYS A 127 6.70 7.86 -14.08
C LYS A 127 7.46 7.32 -15.28
N ASN A 128 8.64 6.72 -15.06
CA ASN A 128 9.48 6.12 -16.10
C ASN A 128 9.70 4.64 -15.79
N PRO A 129 8.65 3.80 -15.90
CA PRO A 129 8.73 2.39 -15.57
C PRO A 129 9.65 1.62 -16.54
N PRO A 130 10.23 0.48 -16.08
CA PRO A 130 11.21 -0.27 -16.86
C PRO A 130 10.62 -1.02 -18.05
N ASP A 131 9.33 -1.27 -18.04
CA ASP A 131 8.62 -2.04 -19.08
C ASP A 131 7.14 -1.68 -19.14
N LEU A 132 6.45 -2.23 -20.14
CA LEU A 132 5.02 -1.99 -20.36
C LEU A 132 4.14 -2.55 -19.24
N ALA A 133 4.52 -3.69 -18.66
CA ALA A 133 3.76 -4.31 -17.57
C ALA A 133 3.69 -3.40 -16.34
N HIS A 134 4.82 -2.83 -15.93
CA HIS A 134 4.87 -1.85 -14.85
C HIS A 134 4.13 -0.55 -15.22
N ALA A 135 4.29 -0.08 -16.46
CA ALA A 135 3.61 1.12 -16.94
C ALA A 135 2.10 1.04 -16.79
N ARG A 136 1.51 -0.07 -17.18
CA ARG A 136 0.06 -0.29 -17.09
C ARG A 136 -0.47 -0.25 -15.67
N ILE A 137 0.29 -0.78 -14.71
CA ILE A 137 -0.05 -0.77 -13.29
C ILE A 137 0.06 0.65 -12.73
N TYR A 138 1.19 1.31 -12.98
CA TYR A 138 1.46 2.65 -12.43
C TYR A 138 0.52 3.72 -13.02
N ASP A 139 0.16 3.61 -14.29
CA ASP A 139 -0.79 4.54 -14.91
C ASP A 139 -2.15 4.54 -14.19
N ARG A 140 -2.65 3.37 -13.84
CA ARG A 140 -3.91 3.26 -13.10
C ARG A 140 -3.81 3.81 -11.68
N ILE A 141 -2.70 3.55 -11.02
CA ILE A 141 -2.46 4.07 -9.66
C ILE A 141 -2.37 5.60 -9.70
N LEU A 142 -1.57 6.16 -10.61
CA LEU A 142 -1.38 7.61 -10.73
C LEU A 142 -2.66 8.34 -11.13
N GLU A 143 -3.54 7.70 -11.86
CA GLU A 143 -4.81 8.30 -12.27
C GLU A 143 -5.77 8.47 -11.08
N ARG A 144 -5.75 7.55 -10.11
CA ARG A 144 -6.71 7.51 -9.01
C ARG A 144 -6.13 7.89 -7.64
N CYS A 145 -4.82 7.93 -7.53
CA CYS A 145 -4.14 8.16 -6.25
C CYS A 145 -3.33 9.44 -6.28
N ALA A 146 -3.55 10.29 -5.29
CA ALA A 146 -2.73 11.48 -5.08
C ALA A 146 -1.37 11.07 -4.49
N PRO A 147 -0.25 11.46 -5.11
CA PRO A 147 1.07 11.10 -4.60
C PRO A 147 1.43 11.91 -3.35
N VAL A 148 1.93 11.21 -2.33
CA VAL A 148 2.42 11.79 -1.08
C VAL A 148 3.84 11.29 -0.85
N LEU A 149 4.80 12.23 -0.84
CA LEU A 149 6.21 11.94 -0.66
C LEU A 149 6.57 11.72 0.80
N PHE A 150 7.28 10.63 1.07
CA PHE A 150 7.87 10.32 2.36
C PHE A 150 9.39 10.36 2.24
N THR A 151 10.01 11.34 2.88
CA THR A 151 11.46 11.51 2.95
C THR A 151 11.91 11.65 4.39
N GLY A 152 13.21 11.53 4.64
CA GLY A 152 13.81 11.80 5.91
C GLY A 152 14.40 10.57 6.58
N LYS A 153 14.35 10.55 7.91
CA LYS A 153 15.02 9.53 8.71
C LYS A 153 14.35 8.18 8.57
N ASN A 154 15.18 7.14 8.48
CA ASN A 154 14.70 5.76 8.55
C ASN A 154 14.37 5.43 10.01
N PHE A 155 13.11 5.56 10.39
CA PHE A 155 12.64 5.28 11.76
C PHE A 155 12.90 3.84 12.21
N ARG A 156 12.97 2.88 11.28
CA ARG A 156 13.29 1.49 11.59
C ARG A 156 14.74 1.34 12.02
N GLU A 157 15.67 2.04 11.37
CA GLU A 157 17.09 2.03 11.77
C GLU A 157 17.30 2.71 13.12
N GLU A 158 16.62 3.82 13.37
CA GLU A 158 16.66 4.48 14.67
C GLU A 158 16.11 3.58 15.78
N GLY A 159 14.97 2.95 15.56
CA GLY A 159 14.39 1.99 16.49
C GLY A 159 15.31 0.78 16.74
N ALA A 160 15.91 0.23 15.68
CA ALA A 160 16.84 -0.88 15.79
C ALA A 160 18.11 -0.48 16.56
N ARG A 161 18.64 0.72 16.34
CA ARG A 161 19.79 1.25 17.11
C ARG A 161 19.46 1.42 18.58
N ALA A 162 18.30 1.99 18.89
CA ALA A 162 17.83 2.15 20.26
C ALA A 162 17.64 0.79 20.95
N THR A 163 17.04 -0.18 20.29
CA THR A 163 16.86 -1.53 20.81
C THR A 163 18.20 -2.22 21.07
N LYS A 164 19.16 -2.11 20.14
CA LYS A 164 20.49 -2.67 20.30
C LYS A 164 21.26 -2.02 21.46
N ALA A 165 21.14 -0.70 21.61
CA ALA A 165 21.75 0.02 22.72
C ALA A 165 21.17 -0.42 24.07
N ALA A 166 19.85 -0.52 24.18
CA ALA A 166 19.16 -1.00 25.36
C ALA A 166 19.54 -2.45 25.70
N ALA A 167 19.59 -3.33 24.72
CA ALA A 167 19.99 -4.72 24.91
C ALA A 167 21.45 -4.82 25.40
N LYS A 168 22.36 -4.02 24.84
CA LYS A 168 23.76 -3.98 25.26
C LYS A 168 23.90 -3.51 26.70
N GLU A 169 23.13 -2.52 27.13
CA GLU A 169 23.10 -2.04 28.49
C GLU A 169 22.61 -3.12 29.47
N ILE A 170 21.53 -3.83 29.11
CA ILE A 170 21.00 -4.92 29.95
C ILE A 170 22.03 -6.03 30.10
N VAL A 171 22.69 -6.45 29.02
CA VAL A 171 23.71 -7.52 29.04
C VAL A 171 24.95 -7.10 29.87
N SER A 172 25.31 -5.82 29.84
CA SER A 172 26.48 -5.32 30.60
C SER A 172 26.25 -5.24 32.11
N LYS A 173 24.99 -5.30 32.57
CA LYS A 173 24.64 -5.28 34.01
C LYS A 173 24.63 -6.66 34.67
N GLY A 174 24.79 -7.71 33.90
CA GLY A 174 24.95 -9.09 34.37
C GLY A 174 26.41 -9.47 34.59
#